data_c949b0c79f737cab53eb8174919f574d
#
_entry.id   c949b0c79f737cab53eb8174919f574d
#
_cell.length_a   1.000
_cell.length_b   1.000
_cell.length_c   1.000
_cell.angle_alpha   90.00
_cell.angle_beta   90.00
_cell.angle_gamma   90.00
#
_symmetry.space_group_name_H-M   'P 1'
#
loop_
_entity.id
_entity.type
_entity.pdbx_description
1 polymer ?
#
loop_
_entity_poly.entity_id
_entity_poly.type
_entity_poly.pdbx_seq_one_letter_code
_entity_poly.pdbx_strand_id
1 'polypeptide(L)'
;RPVDKKYHVNHEDVSLADAYPALIIGQVSLDDLNTRLSTPVPMNRFRPNFVFTGGKPFEEDNWREFRIGRNRFVAVKPCARCVLTTIDQETAFTSKEPLKTLSSYRMKNNKVLFGQNLVALDFDNVMVGDNIVTL
;
A
#
# COMPACT_ATOMS: atom_id res chain seq x y z
N ARG A 1 -18.87 -4.39 -14.34
CA ARG A 1 -18.16 -5.27 -13.44
C ARG A 1 -18.71 -5.18 -12.02
N PRO A 2 -18.94 -6.30 -11.34
CA PRO A 2 -19.44 -6.24 -9.98
C PRO A 2 -18.45 -5.57 -9.03
N VAL A 3 -18.99 -4.88 -8.03
CA VAL A 3 -18.18 -4.28 -6.97
C VAL A 3 -17.58 -5.39 -6.12
N ASP A 4 -16.29 -5.35 -5.89
CA ASP A 4 -15.65 -6.26 -4.97
C ASP A 4 -15.65 -5.63 -3.57
N LYS A 5 -16.57 -6.08 -2.75
CA LYS A 5 -16.77 -5.53 -1.40
C LYS A 5 -15.70 -5.95 -0.40
N LYS A 6 -14.73 -6.77 -0.81
CA LYS A 6 -13.61 -7.16 0.05
C LYS A 6 -12.59 -6.05 0.22
N TYR A 7 -12.61 -5.04 -0.63
CA TYR A 7 -11.61 -3.97 -0.60
C TYR A 7 -12.22 -2.67 -0.11
N HIS A 8 -11.68 -2.14 0.97
CA HIS A 8 -12.14 -0.90 1.57
C HIS A 8 -10.93 -0.05 1.97
N VAL A 9 -11.03 1.25 1.76
CA VAL A 9 -10.00 2.20 2.18
C VAL A 9 -10.10 2.43 3.69
N ASN A 10 -8.98 2.36 4.38
CA ASN A 10 -8.87 2.48 5.83
C ASN A 10 -8.25 3.79 6.30
N HIS A 11 -7.80 4.63 5.40
CA HIS A 11 -7.25 5.92 5.77
C HIS A 11 -8.36 6.94 6.03
N GLU A 12 -8.00 8.02 6.71
CA GLU A 12 -8.85 9.20 6.81
C GLU A 12 -9.02 9.82 5.41
N ASP A 13 -9.95 10.78 5.32
CA ASP A 13 -10.19 11.48 4.07
C ASP A 13 -8.91 12.09 3.52
N VAL A 14 -8.68 11.93 2.23
CA VAL A 14 -7.47 12.39 1.56
C VAL A 14 -7.85 13.26 0.38
N SER A 15 -7.22 14.43 0.28
CA SER A 15 -7.30 15.23 -0.94
C SER A 15 -6.37 14.62 -1.99
N LEU A 16 -6.92 14.26 -3.15
CA LEU A 16 -6.13 13.64 -4.21
C LEU A 16 -5.09 14.61 -4.78
N ALA A 17 -5.33 15.91 -4.69
CA ALA A 17 -4.34 16.90 -5.12
C ALA A 17 -3.07 16.82 -4.29
N ASP A 18 -3.18 16.49 -3.00
CA ASP A 18 -2.04 16.34 -2.09
C ASP A 18 -1.46 14.93 -2.10
N ALA A 19 -2.18 13.96 -2.62
CA ALA A 19 -1.79 12.55 -2.61
C ALA A 19 -1.10 12.09 -3.89
N TYR A 20 -0.72 12.98 -4.77
CA TYR A 20 -0.13 12.63 -6.05
C TYR A 20 1.40 12.78 -6.04
N PRO A 21 2.19 11.77 -6.47
CA PRO A 21 1.76 10.39 -6.73
C PRO A 21 1.34 9.69 -5.44
N ALA A 22 0.42 8.77 -5.54
CA ALA A 22 -0.14 8.08 -4.40
C ALA A 22 0.45 6.68 -4.25
N LEU A 23 0.35 6.13 -3.04
CA LEU A 23 0.79 4.78 -2.72
C LEU A 23 -0.34 4.04 -2.03
N ILE A 24 -0.64 2.84 -2.49
CA ILE A 24 -1.63 1.97 -1.86
C ILE A 24 -0.98 0.68 -1.35
N ILE A 25 -1.36 0.26 -0.16
CA ILE A 25 -0.89 -0.98 0.45
C ILE A 25 -2.08 -1.71 1.06
N GLY A 26 -2.16 -3.02 0.85
CA GLY A 26 -3.15 -3.86 1.52
C GLY A 26 -2.75 -4.16 2.96
N GLN A 27 -3.71 -4.07 3.89
CA GLN A 27 -3.47 -4.45 5.28
C GLN A 27 -3.02 -5.91 5.36
N VAL A 28 -3.60 -6.77 4.53
CA VAL A 28 -3.25 -8.20 4.46
C VAL A 28 -1.79 -8.38 4.06
N SER A 29 -1.26 -7.49 3.22
CA SER A 29 0.15 -7.55 2.81
C SER A 29 1.08 -7.25 3.98
N LEU A 30 0.73 -6.25 4.81
CA LEU A 30 1.48 -5.97 6.02
C LEU A 30 1.37 -7.13 7.01
N ASP A 31 0.17 -7.69 7.16
CA ASP A 31 -0.04 -8.81 8.07
C ASP A 31 0.83 -10.01 7.68
N ASP A 32 0.91 -10.31 6.37
CA ASP A 32 1.79 -11.36 5.87
C ASP A 32 3.25 -11.08 6.21
N LEU A 33 3.71 -9.86 5.98
CA LEU A 33 5.07 -9.47 6.33
C LEU A 33 5.32 -9.67 7.82
N ASN A 34 4.39 -9.23 8.65
CA ASN A 34 4.55 -9.30 10.11
C ASN A 34 4.58 -10.74 10.63
N THR A 35 3.98 -11.70 9.91
CA THR A 35 4.14 -13.11 10.28
C THR A 35 5.57 -13.61 10.08
N ARG A 36 6.36 -12.92 9.28
CA ARG A 36 7.74 -13.30 8.96
C ARG A 36 8.77 -12.53 9.79
N LEU A 37 8.32 -11.54 10.55
CA LEU A 37 9.19 -10.73 11.39
C LEU A 37 9.14 -11.22 12.83
N SER A 38 10.27 -11.14 13.55
CA SER A 38 10.28 -11.44 14.98
C SER A 38 9.54 -10.37 15.79
N THR A 39 9.60 -9.12 15.31
CA THR A 39 8.86 -8.00 15.91
C THR A 39 8.04 -7.33 14.82
N PRO A 40 6.70 -7.26 14.97
CA PRO A 40 5.86 -6.60 13.97
C PRO A 40 6.20 -5.13 13.80
N VAL A 41 6.00 -4.61 12.58
CA VAL A 41 6.15 -3.19 12.29
C VAL A 41 4.80 -2.58 11.95
N PRO A 42 4.60 -1.29 12.23
CA PRO A 42 3.36 -0.62 11.88
C PRO A 42 3.34 -0.22 10.41
N MET A 43 2.15 0.01 9.89
CA MET A 43 1.96 0.44 8.49
C MET A 43 2.68 1.75 8.19
N ASN A 44 2.85 2.63 9.17
CA ASN A 44 3.46 3.93 8.96
C ASN A 44 4.93 3.87 8.53
N ARG A 45 5.60 2.70 8.68
CA ARG A 45 6.96 2.51 8.14
C ARG A 45 6.99 2.71 6.63
N PHE A 46 5.87 2.45 5.95
CA PHE A 46 5.79 2.43 4.50
C PHE A 46 5.13 3.68 3.92
N ARG A 47 4.53 4.51 4.76
CA ARG A 47 3.95 5.81 4.40
C ARG A 47 2.92 5.76 3.26
N PRO A 48 1.94 4.84 3.30
CA PRO A 48 0.95 4.80 2.25
C PRO A 48 -0.03 5.97 2.34
N ASN A 49 -0.57 6.36 1.18
CA ASN A 49 -1.72 7.27 1.14
C ASN A 49 -3.01 6.52 1.39
N PHE A 50 -3.09 5.28 0.90
CA PHE A 50 -4.29 4.45 1.05
C PHE A 50 -3.91 3.09 1.60
N VAL A 51 -4.67 2.63 2.58
CA VAL A 51 -4.59 1.27 3.11
C VAL A 51 -5.95 0.63 2.89
N PHE A 52 -5.99 -0.54 2.29
CA PHE A 52 -7.26 -1.23 2.08
C PHE A 52 -7.30 -2.55 2.84
N THR A 53 -8.51 -2.98 3.16
CA THR A 53 -8.75 -4.28 3.78
C THR A 53 -9.35 -5.24 2.76
N GLY A 54 -9.19 -6.53 3.02
CA GLY A 54 -9.71 -7.59 2.18
C GLY A 54 -8.71 -8.09 1.17
N GLY A 55 -9.08 -9.18 0.50
CA GLY A 55 -8.23 -9.80 -0.50
C GLY A 55 -7.12 -10.66 0.08
N LYS A 56 -6.16 -10.99 -0.74
CA LYS A 56 -5.01 -11.81 -0.40
C LYS A 56 -3.76 -10.93 -0.25
N PRO A 57 -2.73 -11.41 0.46
CA PRO A 57 -1.47 -10.66 0.53
C PRO A 57 -0.94 -10.35 -0.87
N PHE A 58 -0.53 -9.10 -1.05
CA PHE A 58 0.06 -8.61 -2.29
C PHE A 58 -0.86 -8.67 -3.50
N GLU A 59 -2.16 -8.73 -3.30
CA GLU A 59 -3.12 -8.72 -4.40
C GLU A 59 -3.04 -7.40 -5.18
N GLU A 60 -2.67 -6.32 -4.54
CA GLU A 60 -2.45 -5.03 -5.19
C GLU A 60 -1.41 -5.09 -6.31
N ASP A 61 -0.50 -6.06 -6.27
CA ASP A 61 0.50 -6.24 -7.33
C ASP A 61 -0.14 -6.56 -8.69
N ASN A 62 -1.35 -7.10 -8.68
CA ASN A 62 -2.06 -7.53 -9.89
C ASN A 62 -3.03 -6.47 -10.41
N TRP A 63 -3.19 -5.37 -9.70
CA TRP A 63 -4.13 -4.33 -10.12
C TRP A 63 -3.53 -3.46 -11.21
N ARG A 64 -4.41 -3.00 -12.10
CA ARG A 64 -4.05 -2.04 -13.14
C ARG A 64 -4.93 -0.81 -12.97
N GLU A 65 -6.10 -0.80 -13.60
CA GLU A 65 -7.07 0.26 -13.41
C GLU A 65 -8.11 -0.17 -12.38
N PHE A 66 -8.43 0.72 -11.44
CA PHE A 66 -9.40 0.43 -10.41
C PHE A 66 -10.01 1.73 -9.91
N ARG A 67 -11.09 1.62 -9.15
CA ARG A 67 -11.73 2.77 -8.52
C ARG A 67 -11.65 2.65 -7.02
N ILE A 68 -11.47 3.79 -6.36
CA ILE A 68 -11.72 3.94 -4.93
C ILE A 68 -12.89 4.92 -4.82
N GLY A 69 -14.06 4.42 -4.42
CA GLY A 69 -15.27 5.23 -4.48
C GLY A 69 -15.55 5.65 -5.91
N ARG A 70 -15.55 6.95 -6.17
CA ARG A 70 -15.79 7.51 -7.50
C ARG A 70 -14.51 7.75 -8.31
N ASN A 71 -13.35 7.61 -7.68
CA ASN A 71 -12.09 8.02 -8.30
C ASN A 71 -11.42 6.84 -8.96
N ARG A 72 -11.04 7.03 -10.22
CA ARG A 72 -10.26 6.04 -10.97
C ARG A 72 -8.79 6.26 -10.73
N PHE A 73 -8.07 5.16 -10.62
CA PHE A 73 -6.62 5.14 -10.45
C PHE A 73 -6.02 4.11 -11.39
N VAL A 74 -4.76 4.33 -11.71
CA VAL A 74 -3.95 3.33 -12.41
C VAL A 74 -2.77 2.96 -11.52
N ALA A 75 -2.58 1.67 -11.27
CA ALA A 75 -1.38 1.17 -10.61
C ALA A 75 -0.27 1.11 -11.65
N VAL A 76 0.64 2.06 -11.58
CA VAL A 76 1.64 2.24 -12.65
C VAL A 76 2.87 1.37 -12.44
N LYS A 77 3.25 1.11 -11.20
CA LYS A 77 4.40 0.23 -10.90
C LYS A 77 4.43 -0.13 -9.42
N PRO A 78 5.07 -1.26 -9.06
CA PRO A 78 5.35 -1.57 -7.67
C PRO A 78 6.25 -0.50 -7.04
N CYS A 79 6.04 -0.25 -5.76
CA CYS A 79 6.85 0.71 -5.03
C CYS A 79 8.13 0.03 -4.52
N ALA A 80 9.28 0.53 -4.96
CA ALA A 80 10.57 0.07 -4.48
C ALA A 80 10.85 0.69 -3.11
N ARG A 81 11.24 -0.14 -2.14
CA ARG A 81 11.47 0.29 -0.76
C ARG A 81 12.95 0.48 -0.47
N CYS A 82 13.23 1.34 0.47
CA CYS A 82 14.61 1.67 0.85
C CYS A 82 14.77 1.68 2.37
N VAL A 83 15.93 2.11 2.86
CA VAL A 83 16.25 2.08 4.28
C VAL A 83 15.31 2.95 5.14
N LEU A 84 14.55 3.86 4.54
CA LEU A 84 13.58 4.68 5.29
C LEU A 84 12.55 3.81 5.99
N THR A 85 12.22 2.63 5.46
CA THR A 85 11.28 1.70 6.08
C THR A 85 11.81 1.10 7.38
N THR A 86 13.12 1.17 7.61
CA THR A 86 13.75 0.62 8.81
C THR A 86 13.80 1.60 9.97
N ILE A 87 13.33 2.83 9.76
CA ILE A 87 13.34 3.88 10.78
C ILE A 87 12.00 3.91 11.50
N ASP A 88 12.04 3.71 12.83
CA ASP A 88 10.84 3.84 13.65
C ASP A 88 10.44 5.32 13.69
N GLN A 89 9.22 5.64 13.29
CA GLN A 89 8.77 7.03 13.16
C GLN A 89 8.55 7.72 14.50
N GLU A 90 8.39 6.96 15.59
CA GLU A 90 8.21 7.53 16.92
C GLU A 90 9.53 7.77 17.64
N THR A 91 10.49 6.86 17.46
CA THR A 91 11.75 6.90 18.22
C THR A 91 12.95 7.29 17.39
N ALA A 92 12.81 7.30 16.05
CA ALA A 92 13.91 7.46 15.09
C ALA A 92 14.96 6.34 15.18
N PHE A 93 14.65 5.25 15.88
CA PHE A 93 15.54 4.11 15.99
C PHE A 93 15.63 3.39 14.66
N THR A 94 16.83 2.98 14.25
CA THR A 94 17.03 2.28 12.99
C THR A 94 17.37 0.81 13.26
N SER A 95 16.96 -0.07 12.31
CA SER A 95 17.31 -1.48 12.36
C SER A 95 17.50 -1.99 10.94
N LYS A 96 17.72 -3.29 10.77
CA LYS A 96 17.79 -3.90 9.45
C LYS A 96 16.41 -4.28 8.91
N GLU A 97 15.42 -4.36 9.79
CA GLU A 97 14.07 -4.76 9.45
C GLU A 97 13.17 -3.54 9.26
N PRO A 98 12.12 -3.64 8.46
CA PRO A 98 11.62 -4.84 7.75
C PRO A 98 12.31 -5.11 6.40
N LEU A 99 13.27 -4.29 6.00
CA LEU A 99 13.86 -4.36 4.67
C LEU A 99 14.58 -5.70 4.45
N LYS A 100 15.27 -6.21 5.46
CA LYS A 100 16.00 -7.48 5.36
C LYS A 100 15.04 -8.63 5.05
N THR A 101 13.94 -8.73 5.78
CA THR A 101 12.95 -9.79 5.55
C THR A 101 12.27 -9.62 4.20
N LEU A 102 11.86 -8.39 3.84
CA LEU A 102 11.28 -8.13 2.53
C LEU A 102 12.22 -8.54 1.40
N SER A 103 13.50 -8.30 1.54
CA SER A 103 14.47 -8.67 0.50
C SER A 103 14.54 -10.16 0.27
N SER A 104 14.14 -10.98 1.26
CA SER A 104 14.19 -12.45 1.13
C SER A 104 13.08 -13.01 0.24
N TYR A 105 11.99 -12.28 0.01
CA TYR A 105 10.87 -12.81 -0.78
C TYR A 105 10.17 -11.78 -1.68
N ARG A 106 10.52 -10.51 -1.57
CA ARG A 106 9.90 -9.44 -2.35
C ARG A 106 10.89 -8.72 -3.26
N MET A 107 12.02 -9.34 -3.55
CA MET A 107 13.02 -8.72 -4.42
C MET A 107 12.76 -9.09 -5.88
N LYS A 108 12.81 -8.08 -6.75
CA LYS A 108 12.71 -8.25 -8.19
C LYS A 108 13.54 -7.17 -8.87
N ASN A 109 14.41 -7.58 -9.80
CA ASN A 109 15.30 -6.66 -10.54
C ASN A 109 16.11 -5.76 -9.59
N ASN A 110 16.66 -6.36 -8.53
CA ASN A 110 17.46 -5.69 -7.50
C ASN A 110 16.69 -4.62 -6.70
N LYS A 111 15.36 -4.69 -6.69
CA LYS A 111 14.50 -3.79 -5.92
C LYS A 111 13.62 -4.58 -4.98
N VAL A 112 13.49 -4.09 -3.75
CA VAL A 112 12.58 -4.67 -2.75
C VAL A 112 11.23 -3.99 -2.92
N LEU A 113 10.18 -4.76 -3.21
CA LEU A 113 8.88 -4.23 -3.60
C LEU A 113 7.84 -4.42 -2.51
N PHE A 114 7.12 -3.34 -2.18
CA PHE A 114 6.01 -3.40 -1.24
C PHE A 114 5.07 -2.22 -1.49
N GLY A 115 3.84 -2.53 -1.93
CA GLY A 115 2.84 -1.53 -2.30
C GLY A 115 2.90 -1.13 -3.77
N GLN A 116 1.90 -0.38 -4.20
CA GLN A 116 1.77 0.04 -5.60
C GLN A 116 1.70 1.56 -5.70
N ASN A 117 2.49 2.11 -6.60
CA ASN A 117 2.42 3.52 -6.94
C ASN A 117 1.25 3.75 -7.89
N LEU A 118 0.49 4.80 -7.61
CA LEU A 118 -0.74 5.10 -8.31
C LEU A 118 -0.68 6.45 -9.00
N VAL A 119 -1.41 6.54 -10.11
CA VAL A 119 -1.76 7.82 -10.74
C VAL A 119 -3.27 7.96 -10.66
N ALA A 120 -3.74 9.09 -10.15
CA ALA A 120 -5.15 9.41 -10.09
C ALA A 120 -5.64 9.91 -11.45
N LEU A 121 -6.79 9.41 -11.90
CA LEU A 121 -7.45 9.89 -13.12
C LEU A 121 -8.61 10.83 -12.80
N ASP A 122 -9.09 10.82 -11.57
CA ASP A 122 -10.13 11.72 -11.07
C ASP A 122 -9.64 12.36 -9.77
N PHE A 123 -10.25 13.47 -9.36
CA PHE A 123 -9.73 14.28 -8.25
C PHE A 123 -10.78 14.60 -7.20
N ASP A 124 -11.78 13.75 -7.02
CA ASP A 124 -12.71 13.85 -5.90
C ASP A 124 -12.07 13.30 -4.62
N ASN A 125 -12.67 13.59 -3.48
CA ASN A 125 -12.19 13.07 -2.21
C ASN A 125 -12.40 11.56 -2.11
N VAL A 126 -11.47 10.91 -1.45
CA VAL A 126 -11.59 9.51 -1.07
C VAL A 126 -11.85 9.46 0.44
N MET A 127 -12.82 8.66 0.84
CA MET A 127 -13.26 8.57 2.23
C MET A 127 -13.01 7.17 2.79
N VAL A 128 -12.76 7.11 4.11
CA VAL A 128 -12.68 5.84 4.81
C VAL A 128 -14.00 5.08 4.58
N GLY A 129 -13.86 3.80 4.25
CA GLY A 129 -15.01 2.96 3.94
C GLY A 129 -15.37 2.90 2.47
N ASP A 130 -14.75 3.73 1.62
CA ASP A 130 -14.98 3.65 0.18
C ASP A 130 -14.59 2.28 -0.35
N ASN A 131 -15.42 1.75 -1.23
CA ASN A 131 -15.16 0.46 -1.87
C ASN A 131 -14.14 0.60 -2.98
N ILE A 132 -13.36 -0.44 -3.16
CA ILE A 132 -12.44 -0.55 -4.29
C ILE A 132 -13.03 -1.54 -5.29
N VAL A 133 -13.07 -1.12 -6.55
CA VAL A 133 -13.56 -1.92 -7.65
C VAL A 133 -12.42 -2.06 -8.67
N THR A 134 -11.98 -3.29 -8.90
CA THR A 134 -10.97 -3.55 -9.93
C THR A 134 -11.66 -3.63 -11.29
N LEU A 135 -11.04 -3.02 -12.29
CA LEU A 135 -11.63 -2.89 -13.63
C LEU A 135 -10.95 -3.82 -14.63
#